data_adc8014a6d2a323ba940c8b3f52f8806
#
_entry.id   adc8014a6d2a323ba940c8b3f52f8806
#
_cell.length_a   1.000
_cell.length_b   1.000
_cell.length_c   1.000
_cell.angle_alpha   90.00
_cell.angle_beta   90.00
_cell.angle_gamma   90.00
#
_symmetry.space_group_name_H-M   'P 1'
#
loop_
_entity.id
_entity.type
_entity.pdbx_description
1 polymer ?
#
loop_
_entity_poly.entity_id
_entity_poly.type
_entity_poly.pdbx_seq_one_letter_code
_entity_poly.pdbx_strand_id
1 'polypeptide(L)'
;MGIRKYKPTTPGRRGASVADFAEITRSTPEKSLLRPLHKTGGRNNTGRITTRHRGGGHKRQYRLIDFRRWDKDGVPAKVAHIEYDPNRTARIALLHYVDGEKRYIVAPKNLRQGDTVENGPAADIKPGNNLPLRNIPVGTTVYCVELRPLGGAKIGRSAGASVQLVAREGKYAQLRXXAGARQAACAGRASARPSAAWS
;
A
#
# COMPACT_ATOMS: atom_id res chain seq x y z
N MET A 1 4.79 -14.21 6.43
CA MET A 1 4.17 -14.80 5.22
C MET A 1 4.81 -16.16 4.99
N GLY A 2 4.03 -17.23 5.10
CA GLY A 2 4.51 -18.58 4.85
C GLY A 2 4.52 -18.92 3.37
N ILE A 3 5.34 -19.90 3.00
CA ILE A 3 5.46 -20.35 1.62
C ILE A 3 5.03 -21.81 1.54
N ARG A 4 4.11 -22.10 0.64
CA ARG A 4 3.67 -23.46 0.34
C ARG A 4 4.37 -23.92 -0.95
N LYS A 5 5.11 -25.03 -0.85
CA LYS A 5 5.77 -25.65 -2.01
C LYS A 5 4.86 -26.76 -2.54
N TYR A 6 4.83 -26.92 -3.86
CA TYR A 6 4.09 -28.02 -4.49
C TYR A 6 4.95 -29.26 -4.59
N LYS A 7 4.29 -30.44 -4.60
CA LYS A 7 4.95 -31.72 -4.90
C LYS A 7 5.44 -31.71 -6.36
N PRO A 8 6.61 -32.30 -6.65
CA PRO A 8 7.20 -32.25 -8.00
C PRO A 8 6.58 -33.29 -8.95
N THR A 9 5.25 -33.18 -9.19
CA THR A 9 4.50 -34.12 -10.02
C THR A 9 4.64 -33.85 -11.52
N THR A 10 5.00 -32.60 -11.90
CA THR A 10 5.20 -32.23 -13.31
C THR A 10 6.38 -31.26 -13.39
N PRO A 11 6.98 -31.08 -14.61
CA PRO A 11 8.08 -30.12 -14.76
C PRO A 11 7.71 -28.71 -14.27
N GLY A 12 6.48 -28.24 -14.51
CA GLY A 12 6.03 -26.92 -14.06
C GLY A 12 5.87 -26.82 -12.54
N ARG A 13 5.53 -27.91 -11.86
CA ARG A 13 5.34 -27.93 -10.40
C ARG A 13 6.63 -28.12 -9.62
N ARG A 14 7.69 -28.65 -10.26
CA ARG A 14 8.93 -29.03 -9.58
C ARG A 14 9.54 -27.89 -8.77
N GLY A 15 9.55 -26.69 -9.30
CA GLY A 15 10.08 -25.52 -8.59
C GLY A 15 9.02 -24.53 -8.14
N ALA A 16 7.74 -24.90 -8.22
CA ALA A 16 6.66 -23.94 -7.94
C ALA A 16 6.42 -23.75 -6.45
N SER A 17 6.28 -22.51 -6.04
CA SER A 17 5.89 -22.13 -4.68
C SER A 17 4.93 -20.97 -4.73
N VAL A 18 4.04 -20.91 -3.75
CA VAL A 18 3.04 -19.85 -3.61
C VAL A 18 2.98 -19.40 -2.15
N ALA A 19 2.44 -18.21 -1.93
CA ALA A 19 2.12 -17.76 -0.57
C ALA A 19 1.03 -18.65 0.03
N ASP A 20 1.08 -18.86 1.34
CA ASP A 20 0.07 -19.67 2.04
C ASP A 20 -1.21 -18.87 2.32
N PHE A 21 -1.17 -17.55 2.15
CA PHE A 21 -2.30 -16.63 2.37
C PHE A 21 -2.87 -16.65 3.80
N ALA A 22 -2.10 -17.15 4.77
CA ALA A 22 -2.58 -17.30 6.16
C ALA A 22 -2.99 -15.96 6.80
N GLU A 23 -2.42 -14.85 6.33
CA GLU A 23 -2.73 -13.51 6.84
C GLU A 23 -4.08 -12.96 6.33
N ILE A 24 -4.70 -13.60 5.34
CA ILE A 24 -5.95 -13.10 4.75
C ILE A 24 -7.13 -13.58 5.59
N THR A 25 -7.94 -12.63 6.07
CA THR A 25 -9.09 -12.92 6.93
C THR A 25 -10.43 -12.95 6.18
N ARG A 26 -10.45 -12.42 4.93
CA ARG A 26 -11.67 -12.36 4.12
C ARG A 26 -11.31 -12.49 2.64
N SER A 27 -12.04 -13.33 1.91
CA SER A 27 -11.82 -13.56 0.49
C SER A 27 -12.67 -12.66 -0.41
N THR A 28 -13.84 -12.19 0.09
CA THR A 28 -14.77 -11.37 -0.69
C THR A 28 -14.52 -9.89 -0.43
N PRO A 29 -14.31 -9.09 -1.48
CA PRO A 29 -14.07 -7.65 -1.27
C PRO A 29 -15.35 -6.88 -0.96
N GLU A 30 -15.21 -5.71 -0.37
CA GLU A 30 -16.32 -4.78 -0.09
C GLU A 30 -16.83 -4.20 -1.41
N LYS A 31 -18.10 -4.46 -1.73
CA LYS A 31 -18.68 -4.12 -3.04
C LYS A 31 -18.70 -2.62 -3.31
N SER A 32 -18.98 -1.81 -2.29
CA SER A 32 -19.04 -0.34 -2.43
C SER A 32 -17.69 0.28 -2.85
N LEU A 33 -16.59 -0.40 -2.53
CA LEU A 33 -15.23 0.07 -2.79
C LEU A 33 -14.61 -0.55 -4.05
N LEU A 34 -15.44 -1.16 -4.91
CA LEU A 34 -14.98 -1.72 -6.18
C LEU A 34 -15.30 -0.81 -7.34
N ARG A 35 -14.41 -0.78 -8.33
CA ARG A 35 -14.63 -0.07 -9.60
C ARG A 35 -14.21 -0.96 -10.77
N PRO A 36 -14.85 -0.82 -11.92
CA PRO A 36 -14.40 -1.53 -13.12
C PRO A 36 -12.96 -1.18 -13.47
N LEU A 37 -12.21 -2.17 -13.94
CA LEU A 37 -10.85 -1.97 -14.42
C LEU A 37 -10.83 -2.33 -15.90
N HIS A 38 -10.92 -1.31 -16.75
CA HIS A 38 -10.91 -1.49 -18.19
C HIS A 38 -9.50 -1.81 -18.68
N LYS A 39 -9.39 -2.83 -19.51
CA LYS A 39 -8.13 -3.22 -20.14
C LYS A 39 -8.12 -2.71 -21.58
N THR A 40 -7.12 -1.93 -21.93
CA THR A 40 -6.97 -1.40 -23.31
C THR A 40 -6.32 -2.41 -24.25
N GLY A 41 -5.65 -3.44 -23.70
CA GLY A 41 -4.99 -4.46 -24.52
C GLY A 41 -3.89 -3.91 -25.43
N GLY A 42 -3.23 -2.84 -25.01
CA GLY A 42 -2.16 -2.21 -25.80
C GLY A 42 -2.66 -1.33 -26.93
N ARG A 43 -3.98 -1.04 -26.99
CA ARG A 43 -4.55 -0.17 -28.03
C ARG A 43 -4.43 1.30 -27.62
N ASN A 44 -4.20 2.14 -28.62
CA ASN A 44 -4.16 3.59 -28.48
C ASN A 44 -5.55 4.20 -28.64
N ASN A 45 -5.66 5.52 -28.72
CA ASN A 45 -6.93 6.23 -28.88
C ASN A 45 -7.63 5.93 -30.21
N THR A 46 -6.89 5.48 -31.25
CA THR A 46 -7.46 5.10 -32.54
C THR A 46 -7.76 3.59 -32.64
N GLY A 47 -7.57 2.84 -31.54
CA GLY A 47 -7.86 1.41 -31.50
C GLY A 47 -6.75 0.51 -32.02
N ARG A 48 -5.64 1.07 -32.51
CA ARG A 48 -4.52 0.30 -33.06
C ARG A 48 -3.59 -0.19 -31.94
N ILE A 49 -3.02 -1.38 -32.10
CA ILE A 49 -2.05 -1.92 -31.15
C ILE A 49 -0.73 -1.17 -31.30
N THR A 50 -0.39 -0.35 -30.31
CA THR A 50 0.87 0.39 -30.27
C THR A 50 1.86 -0.22 -29.28
N THR A 51 1.40 -1.07 -28.35
CA THR A 51 2.26 -1.77 -27.40
C THR A 51 1.90 -3.25 -27.45
N ARG A 52 2.81 -4.06 -27.99
CA ARG A 52 2.59 -5.51 -28.10
C ARG A 52 2.70 -6.20 -26.75
N HIS A 53 2.22 -7.42 -26.64
CA HIS A 53 2.30 -8.28 -25.45
C HIS A 53 1.58 -7.70 -24.23
N ARG A 54 0.49 -6.93 -24.45
CA ARG A 54 -0.36 -6.38 -23.40
C ARG A 54 -1.78 -6.94 -23.54
N GLY A 55 -2.36 -7.29 -22.40
CA GLY A 55 -3.73 -7.78 -22.34
C GLY A 55 -3.83 -9.20 -21.78
N GLY A 56 -5.00 -9.78 -21.91
CA GLY A 56 -5.28 -11.13 -21.37
C GLY A 56 -5.34 -11.16 -19.85
N GLY A 57 -5.20 -12.37 -19.32
CA GLY A 57 -5.27 -12.62 -17.88
C GLY A 57 -6.68 -12.57 -17.32
N HIS A 58 -6.83 -13.00 -16.08
CA HIS A 58 -8.12 -13.08 -15.38
C HIS A 58 -8.75 -11.69 -15.23
N LYS A 59 -10.08 -11.60 -15.30
CA LYS A 59 -10.83 -10.36 -15.09
C LYS A 59 -10.59 -9.85 -13.67
N ARG A 60 -10.32 -8.55 -13.53
CA ARG A 60 -10.03 -7.91 -12.24
C ARG A 60 -10.93 -6.70 -12.03
N GLN A 61 -11.20 -6.43 -10.76
CA GLN A 61 -11.84 -5.19 -10.34
C GLN A 61 -10.82 -4.37 -9.55
N TYR A 62 -10.90 -3.05 -9.69
CA TYR A 62 -10.03 -2.14 -8.95
C TYR A 62 -10.62 -1.91 -7.55
N ARG A 63 -9.76 -1.96 -6.52
CA ARG A 63 -10.15 -1.59 -5.16
C ARG A 63 -9.77 -0.14 -4.94
N LEU A 64 -10.71 0.66 -4.48
CA LEU A 64 -10.45 2.06 -4.12
C LEU A 64 -9.62 2.06 -2.85
N ILE A 65 -8.34 2.43 -2.98
CA ILE A 65 -7.43 2.52 -1.84
C ILE A 65 -7.29 3.98 -1.45
N ASP A 66 -7.44 4.27 -0.19
CA ASP A 66 -7.25 5.61 0.35
C ASP A 66 -5.75 5.85 0.52
N PHE A 67 -5.20 6.71 -0.31
CA PHE A 67 -3.80 7.11 -0.27
C PHE A 67 -3.61 8.48 0.38
N ARG A 68 -4.68 9.15 0.79
CA ARG A 68 -4.61 10.50 1.34
C ARG A 68 -4.86 10.54 2.85
N ARG A 69 -6.00 10.05 3.28
CA ARG A 69 -6.40 9.86 4.68
C ARG A 69 -6.52 11.14 5.52
N TRP A 70 -6.09 12.29 5.02
CA TRP A 70 -6.06 13.55 5.79
C TRP A 70 -7.45 14.05 6.20
N ASP A 71 -8.48 13.68 5.46
CA ASP A 71 -9.87 14.05 5.76
C ASP A 71 -10.46 13.26 6.95
N LYS A 72 -9.70 12.31 7.50
CA LYS A 72 -10.11 11.49 8.65
C LYS A 72 -9.17 11.70 9.85
N ASP A 73 -8.54 12.87 9.94
CA ASP A 73 -7.69 13.17 11.08
C ASP A 73 -8.53 13.20 12.38
N GLY A 74 -8.05 12.53 13.41
CA GLY A 74 -8.73 12.42 14.71
C GLY A 74 -9.88 11.43 14.76
N VAL A 75 -10.22 10.77 13.64
CA VAL A 75 -11.30 9.77 13.62
C VAL A 75 -10.68 8.37 13.68
N PRO A 76 -10.90 7.61 14.77
CA PRO A 76 -10.33 6.26 14.84
C PRO A 76 -11.09 5.29 13.93
N ALA A 77 -10.36 4.28 13.46
CA ALA A 77 -10.90 3.21 12.64
C ALA A 77 -10.42 1.87 13.14
N LYS A 78 -11.25 0.86 13.03
CA LYS A 78 -10.90 -0.53 13.38
C LYS A 78 -10.59 -1.31 12.12
N VAL A 79 -9.51 -2.10 12.14
CA VAL A 79 -9.16 -3.01 11.04
C VAL A 79 -10.17 -4.17 11.06
N ALA A 80 -11.11 -4.15 10.12
CA ALA A 80 -12.15 -5.19 10.03
C ALA A 80 -11.58 -6.46 9.41
N HIS A 81 -10.86 -6.33 8.27
CA HIS A 81 -10.33 -7.49 7.54
C HIS A 81 -9.04 -7.15 6.83
N ILE A 82 -8.21 -8.19 6.61
CA ILE A 82 -7.06 -8.12 5.71
C ILE A 82 -7.41 -8.94 4.47
N GLU A 83 -7.26 -8.35 3.27
CA GLU A 83 -7.73 -8.93 2.02
C GLU A 83 -6.63 -8.97 0.96
N TYR A 84 -6.82 -9.85 -0.02
CA TYR A 84 -5.98 -9.97 -1.21
C TYR A 84 -6.46 -8.99 -2.29
N ASP A 85 -5.53 -8.24 -2.87
CA ASP A 85 -5.83 -7.39 -4.04
C ASP A 85 -5.04 -7.92 -5.25
N PRO A 86 -5.71 -8.37 -6.33
CA PRO A 86 -5.00 -8.88 -7.51
C PRO A 86 -4.27 -7.79 -8.31
N ASN A 87 -4.46 -6.51 -7.96
CA ASN A 87 -3.87 -5.38 -8.71
C ASN A 87 -2.55 -4.91 -8.10
N ARG A 88 -2.19 -5.43 -6.92
CA ARG A 88 -0.95 -5.05 -6.24
C ARG A 88 -0.32 -6.24 -5.53
N THR A 89 0.95 -6.12 -5.22
CA THR A 89 1.68 -7.17 -4.51
C THR A 89 1.41 -7.14 -2.99
N ALA A 90 1.08 -5.96 -2.45
CA ALA A 90 0.80 -5.79 -1.03
C ALA A 90 -0.64 -6.18 -0.70
N ARG A 91 -0.85 -6.67 0.53
CA ARG A 91 -2.20 -6.88 1.08
C ARG A 91 -2.86 -5.54 1.34
N ILE A 92 -4.18 -5.56 1.44
CA ILE A 92 -4.97 -4.36 1.80
C ILE A 92 -5.75 -4.65 3.08
N ALA A 93 -5.98 -3.61 3.86
CA ALA A 93 -6.79 -3.70 5.08
C ALA A 93 -8.07 -2.90 4.89
N LEU A 94 -9.20 -3.51 5.22
CA LEU A 94 -10.50 -2.84 5.26
C LEU A 94 -10.65 -2.19 6.62
N LEU A 95 -10.81 -0.88 6.64
CA LEU A 95 -11.03 -0.09 7.85
C LEU A 95 -12.51 0.25 7.97
N HIS A 96 -13.05 0.10 9.19
CA HIS A 96 -14.35 0.64 9.57
C HIS A 96 -14.11 1.80 10.52
N TYR A 97 -14.42 3.01 10.07
CA TYR A 97 -14.33 4.22 10.88
C TYR A 97 -15.50 4.31 11.84
N VAL A 98 -15.33 5.04 12.95
CA VAL A 98 -16.39 5.24 13.94
C VAL A 98 -17.59 5.98 13.33
N ASP A 99 -17.35 6.83 12.32
CA ASP A 99 -18.40 7.55 11.61
C ASP A 99 -19.18 6.68 10.61
N GLY A 100 -18.90 5.38 10.55
CA GLY A 100 -19.59 4.44 9.66
C GLY A 100 -18.96 4.28 8.26
N GLU A 101 -17.99 5.12 7.90
CA GLU A 101 -17.37 5.02 6.59
C GLU A 101 -16.41 3.82 6.54
N LYS A 102 -16.34 3.18 5.38
CA LYS A 102 -15.39 2.09 5.13
C LYS A 102 -14.36 2.54 4.11
N ARG A 103 -13.09 2.23 4.35
CA ARG A 103 -12.01 2.52 3.39
C ARG A 103 -11.00 1.38 3.36
N TYR A 104 -10.34 1.22 2.21
CA TYR A 104 -9.18 0.34 2.11
C TYR A 104 -7.90 1.14 2.26
N ILE A 105 -6.93 0.56 2.98
CA ILE A 105 -5.55 1.05 3.02
C ILE A 105 -4.61 -0.07 2.60
N VAL A 106 -3.37 0.28 2.25
CA VAL A 106 -2.31 -0.72 2.07
C VAL A 106 -1.91 -1.23 3.45
N ALA A 107 -1.99 -2.53 3.66
CA ALA A 107 -1.70 -3.12 4.98
C ALA A 107 -0.19 -3.11 5.24
N PRO A 108 0.27 -2.49 6.34
CA PRO A 108 1.67 -2.60 6.75
C PRO A 108 1.95 -3.96 7.37
N LYS A 109 3.24 -4.27 7.55
CA LYS A 109 3.68 -5.46 8.28
C LYS A 109 3.19 -5.37 9.73
N ASN A 110 2.73 -6.49 10.26
CA ASN A 110 2.27 -6.65 11.64
C ASN A 110 0.91 -6.04 11.96
N LEU A 111 0.21 -5.46 10.99
CA LEU A 111 -1.19 -5.03 11.21
C LEU A 111 -2.09 -6.27 11.26
N ARG A 112 -2.98 -6.33 12.23
CA ARG A 112 -3.88 -7.46 12.45
C ARG A 112 -5.33 -7.03 12.44
N GLN A 113 -6.20 -8.00 12.20
CA GLN A 113 -7.64 -7.79 12.34
C GLN A 113 -7.94 -7.42 13.80
N GLY A 114 -8.75 -6.38 14.00
CA GLY A 114 -9.10 -5.88 15.32
C GLY A 114 -8.28 -4.69 15.80
N ASP A 115 -7.10 -4.44 15.19
CA ASP A 115 -6.27 -3.30 15.57
C ASP A 115 -7.00 -1.99 15.31
N THR A 116 -6.72 -0.98 16.13
CA THR A 116 -7.22 0.38 15.93
C THR A 116 -6.16 1.21 15.21
N VAL A 117 -6.62 2.00 14.27
CA VAL A 117 -5.77 2.84 13.41
C VAL A 117 -6.30 4.26 13.45
N GLU A 118 -5.39 5.22 13.59
CA GLU A 118 -5.72 6.65 13.67
C GLU A 118 -4.90 7.47 12.70
N ASN A 119 -5.42 8.66 12.37
CA ASN A 119 -4.74 9.62 11.51
C ASN A 119 -4.56 10.92 12.27
N GLY A 120 -3.53 11.67 11.90
CA GLY A 120 -3.35 13.03 12.41
C GLY A 120 -2.07 13.24 13.16
N PRO A 121 -1.76 14.49 13.50
CA PRO A 121 -0.50 14.82 14.15
C PRO A 121 -0.40 14.30 15.59
N ALA A 122 -1.51 14.04 16.26
CA ALA A 122 -1.56 13.55 17.64
C ALA A 122 -1.59 12.03 17.74
N ALA A 123 -1.68 11.31 16.60
CA ALA A 123 -1.78 9.85 16.60
C ALA A 123 -0.49 9.21 17.11
N ASP A 124 -0.61 8.08 17.78
CA ASP A 124 0.55 7.29 18.24
C ASP A 124 1.36 6.73 17.06
N ILE A 125 2.64 6.45 17.31
CA ILE A 125 3.53 5.84 16.32
C ILE A 125 3.32 4.32 16.35
N LYS A 126 2.26 3.88 15.65
CA LYS A 126 1.88 2.46 15.56
C LYS A 126 1.72 2.04 14.10
N PRO A 127 1.89 0.74 13.79
CA PRO A 127 1.66 0.27 12.41
C PRO A 127 0.23 0.56 11.95
N GLY A 128 0.11 1.20 10.79
CA GLY A 128 -1.19 1.56 10.23
C GLY A 128 -1.59 3.01 10.44
N ASN A 129 -1.05 3.66 11.47
CA ASN A 129 -1.36 5.07 11.74
C ASN A 129 -0.72 5.97 10.67
N ASN A 130 -1.33 7.14 10.47
CA ASN A 130 -0.88 8.12 9.48
C ASN A 130 -0.54 9.42 10.19
N LEU A 131 0.73 9.82 10.09
CA LEU A 131 1.27 11.00 10.78
C LEU A 131 2.10 11.86 9.84
N PRO A 132 2.18 13.17 10.10
CA PRO A 132 3.17 14.01 9.43
C PRO A 132 4.60 13.55 9.75
N LEU A 133 5.50 13.59 8.76
CA LEU A 133 6.89 13.12 8.94
C LEU A 133 7.62 13.87 10.05
N ARG A 134 7.22 15.12 10.34
CA ARG A 134 7.83 15.92 11.43
C ARG A 134 7.58 15.30 12.81
N ASN A 135 6.49 14.52 12.96
CA ASN A 135 6.13 13.93 14.25
C ASN A 135 6.68 12.50 14.41
N ILE A 136 7.36 11.96 13.39
CA ILE A 136 7.89 10.59 13.41
C ILE A 136 9.39 10.67 13.74
N PRO A 137 9.90 9.91 14.72
CA PRO A 137 11.32 9.92 15.05
C PRO A 137 12.21 9.50 13.88
N VAL A 138 13.40 10.09 13.81
CA VAL A 138 14.44 9.68 12.86
C VAL A 138 14.82 8.22 13.14
N GLY A 139 15.09 7.46 12.09
CA GLY A 139 15.39 6.05 12.17
C GLY A 139 14.18 5.15 11.94
N THR A 140 12.96 5.69 12.11
CA THR A 140 11.73 4.90 11.97
C THR A 140 11.53 4.43 10.52
N THR A 141 11.06 3.19 10.37
CA THR A 141 10.68 2.64 9.07
C THR A 141 9.21 2.92 8.80
N VAL A 142 8.93 3.60 7.69
CA VAL A 142 7.59 4.03 7.29
C VAL A 142 7.24 3.46 5.89
N TYR A 143 5.98 3.61 5.49
CA TYR A 143 5.49 3.18 4.19
C TYR A 143 4.45 4.19 3.69
N CYS A 144 4.08 4.10 2.42
CA CYS A 144 3.06 4.98 1.82
C CYS A 144 3.34 6.47 2.04
N VAL A 145 4.59 6.89 1.75
CA VAL A 145 5.02 8.27 2.02
C VAL A 145 4.61 9.19 0.87
N GLU A 146 4.15 10.41 1.23
CA GLU A 146 3.87 11.48 0.28
C GLU A 146 5.14 12.22 -0.11
N LEU A 147 5.21 12.69 -1.35
CA LEU A 147 6.30 13.54 -1.84
C LEU A 147 6.01 15.03 -1.59
N ARG A 148 4.74 15.39 -1.59
CA ARG A 148 4.27 16.75 -1.31
C ARG A 148 3.10 16.66 -0.33
N PRO A 149 2.94 17.62 0.55
CA PRO A 149 1.79 17.62 1.47
C PRO A 149 0.48 17.50 0.70
N LEU A 150 -0.44 16.68 1.20
CA LEU A 150 -1.77 16.43 0.64
C LEU A 150 -1.75 15.81 -0.78
N GLY A 151 -0.59 15.39 -1.27
CA GLY A 151 -0.44 14.81 -2.61
C GLY A 151 -0.79 13.33 -2.69
N GLY A 152 -1.01 12.70 -1.56
CA GLY A 152 -1.28 11.27 -1.48
C GLY A 152 0.00 10.43 -1.54
N ALA A 153 -0.06 9.24 -0.99
CA ALA A 153 1.08 8.34 -0.89
C ALA A 153 1.62 7.94 -2.27
N LYS A 154 2.93 8.05 -2.45
CA LYS A 154 3.63 7.73 -3.70
C LYS A 154 4.74 6.69 -3.53
N ILE A 155 5.45 6.71 -2.41
CA ILE A 155 6.64 5.88 -2.15
C ILE A 155 6.29 4.79 -1.15
N GLY A 156 6.90 3.60 -1.28
CA GLY A 156 6.76 2.51 -0.30
C GLY A 156 5.40 1.84 -0.34
N ARG A 157 4.83 1.59 -1.54
CA ARG A 157 3.48 1.04 -1.70
C ARG A 157 3.44 -0.44 -2.05
N SER A 158 4.56 -1.00 -2.49
CA SER A 158 4.62 -2.41 -2.91
C SER A 158 5.00 -3.30 -1.73
N ALA A 159 4.66 -4.59 -1.82
CA ALA A 159 5.10 -5.56 -0.82
C ALA A 159 6.64 -5.59 -0.75
N GLY A 160 7.19 -5.62 0.46
CA GLY A 160 8.62 -5.64 0.68
C GLY A 160 9.31 -4.29 0.53
N ALA A 161 8.58 -3.26 0.10
CA ALA A 161 9.15 -1.91 0.05
C ALA A 161 9.04 -1.25 1.43
N SER A 162 10.12 -0.63 1.86
CA SER A 162 10.16 0.13 3.10
C SER A 162 10.91 1.44 2.89
N VAL A 163 10.62 2.41 3.71
CA VAL A 163 11.24 3.73 3.65
C VAL A 163 11.72 4.06 5.06
N GLN A 164 13.00 4.35 5.21
CA GLN A 164 13.53 4.79 6.50
C GLN A 164 13.66 6.32 6.50
N LEU A 165 13.18 6.95 7.56
CA LEU A 165 13.37 8.36 7.79
C LEU A 165 14.79 8.56 8.35
N VAL A 166 15.70 9.11 7.55
CA VAL A 166 17.12 9.23 7.89
C VAL A 166 17.39 10.53 8.65
N ALA A 167 16.85 11.65 8.16
CA ALA A 167 17.08 12.96 8.77
C ALA A 167 15.95 13.91 8.44
N ARG A 168 15.84 14.98 9.21
CA ARG A 168 14.95 16.12 8.95
C ARG A 168 15.76 17.39 8.96
N GLU A 169 15.65 18.19 7.92
CA GLU A 169 16.40 19.42 7.76
C GLU A 169 15.44 20.52 7.30
N GLY A 170 15.10 21.42 8.21
CA GLY A 170 14.17 22.51 7.92
C GLY A 170 12.83 21.98 7.42
N LYS A 171 12.47 22.33 6.20
CA LYS A 171 11.20 21.93 5.57
C LYS A 171 11.29 20.59 4.81
N TYR A 172 12.40 19.87 4.90
CA TYR A 172 12.62 18.64 4.14
C TYR A 172 12.93 17.46 5.04
N ALA A 173 12.55 16.28 4.57
CA ALA A 173 12.91 15.02 5.21
C ALA A 173 13.73 14.18 4.24
N GLN A 174 14.85 13.63 4.72
CA GLN A 174 15.68 12.71 3.94
C GLN A 174 15.18 11.29 4.16
N LEU A 175 14.88 10.60 3.06
CA LEU A 175 14.30 9.26 3.09
C LEU A 175 15.20 8.28 2.32
N ARG A 176 15.34 7.08 2.86
CA ARG A 176 16.04 5.99 2.19
C ARG A 176 15.04 4.91 1.78
N UNK A 177 14.73 4.52 0.75
CA UNK A 177 13.90 3.70 0.33
C UNK A 177 14.49 2.50 0.33
N UNK A 178 14.25 1.85 0.78
CA UNK A 178 14.57 0.77 0.75
C UNK A 178 13.76 0.09 -0.02
N ALA A 179 14.00 -0.38 -1.13
CA ALA A 179 13.22 -1.18 -2.04
C ALA A 179 13.49 -2.66 -1.81
N GLY A 180 12.51 -3.50 -2.09
CA GLY A 180 12.72 -4.95 -2.06
C GLY A 180 13.79 -5.38 -3.07
N ALA A 181 14.34 -6.58 -2.92
CA ALA A 181 15.52 -7.04 -3.65
C ALA A 181 15.45 -6.91 -5.18
N ARG A 182 14.23 -6.93 -5.76
CA ARG A 182 14.04 -6.78 -7.22
C ARG A 182 14.01 -5.32 -7.69
N GLN A 183 13.97 -4.35 -6.77
CA GLN A 183 13.87 -2.94 -7.11
C GLN A 183 15.08 -2.12 -6.65
N ALA A 184 16.09 -2.78 -6.13
CA ALA A 184 17.27 -2.12 -5.58
C ALA A 184 18.04 -1.26 -6.60
N ALA A 185 17.91 -1.57 -7.90
CA ALA A 185 18.63 -0.87 -8.97
C ALA A 185 18.12 0.56 -9.24
N CYS A 186 16.95 0.95 -8.69
CA CYS A 186 16.33 2.25 -8.98
C CYS A 186 16.15 3.15 -7.76
N ALA A 187 16.79 2.82 -6.63
CA ALA A 187 16.61 3.58 -5.41
C ALA A 187 17.47 4.83 -5.38
N GLY A 188 16.94 5.92 -5.91
CA GLY A 188 17.52 7.25 -5.72
C GLY A 188 17.10 7.85 -4.38
N ARG A 189 17.84 8.86 -3.93
CA ARG A 189 17.46 9.65 -2.75
C ARG A 189 16.20 10.46 -3.09
N ALA A 190 15.15 10.26 -2.33
CA ALA A 190 13.94 11.07 -2.42
C ALA A 190 13.90 12.05 -1.25
N SER A 191 13.73 13.31 -1.55
CA SER A 191 13.47 14.33 -0.53
C SER A 191 11.97 14.62 -0.51
N ALA A 192 11.36 14.53 0.66
CA ALA A 192 9.95 14.86 0.85
C ALA A 192 9.86 16.07 1.79
N ARG A 193 9.04 17.02 1.40
CA ARG A 193 8.77 18.18 2.27
C ARG A 193 7.91 17.72 3.45
N PRO A 194 8.21 18.11 4.67
CA PRO A 194 7.27 17.90 5.76
C PRO A 194 5.99 18.67 5.47
N SER A 195 4.87 18.13 5.90
CA SER A 195 3.59 18.82 5.73
C SER A 195 3.68 20.21 6.38
N ALA A 196 3.31 21.22 5.60
CA ALA A 196 3.31 22.59 6.13
C ALA A 196 2.32 22.65 7.30
N ALA A 197 2.77 23.28 8.36
CA ALA A 197 1.88 23.54 9.47
C ALA A 197 0.80 24.51 9.00
N TRP A 198 -0.42 24.20 9.28
CA TRP A 198 -1.47 25.18 9.16
C TRP A 198 -1.21 26.25 10.23
N SER A 199 -0.91 27.44 9.80
CA SER A 199 -0.86 28.62 10.69
C SER A 199 -2.28 29.09 10.91
#